data_e2f2454ec7eba28c132ff81c6e20a737
#
_entry.id   e2f2454ec7eba28c132ff81c6e20a737
#
_cell.length_a   1.000
_cell.length_b   1.000
_cell.length_c   1.000
_cell.angle_alpha   90.00
_cell.angle_beta   90.00
_cell.angle_gamma   90.00
#
_symmetry.space_group_name_H-M   'P 1'
#
loop_
_entity.id
_entity.type
_entity.pdbx_description
1 polymer ?
#
loop_
_entity_poly.entity_id
_entity_poly.type
_entity_poly.pdbx_seq_one_letter_code
_entity_poly.pdbx_strand_id
1 'polypeptide(L)'
;MNPHVIITNMKKRYTGVSGTINALMPVQASDLEIGFIGEDLPGAQLAKAQHPENFHYLSVWQAIALSRKKLPNGRCRIWHVRRDPEMMLTIFLRDVLRFPIKLVFTSAAKHRHSWFPRWLISRMDGVIATTPEAASFVPNTTKVVFHGASLDRFTPPENKSTAWQRTGLPGKLGIGLFGRIRPTKGTDIFVDAMIKVLPDFPDFTAIITGQALAAEDNYKHAMDEKIRTAGLADRIVFLGNLAADQIPLWYQNVAIMVACPRYEPFGITPLEAMASGCAVVASRTGAFEYIVQPGQTGELVPTSDVDALAIAVKKLMSDTSTIEQMGRAGRARVTAEFSIEKEAQGIADVYRTVLQA
;
A
#
# COMPACT_ATOMS: atom_id res chain seq x y z
N MET A 1 23.93 -3.91 20.94
CA MET A 1 22.76 -4.16 20.08
C MET A 1 21.69 -4.85 20.94
N ASN A 2 20.61 -4.13 21.25
CA ASN A 2 19.49 -4.65 22.06
C ASN A 2 18.13 -4.23 21.44
N PRO A 3 17.78 -4.71 20.24
CA PRO A 3 16.58 -4.26 19.57
C PRO A 3 15.34 -4.49 20.45
N HIS A 4 14.52 -3.46 20.56
CA HIS A 4 13.28 -3.50 21.32
C HIS A 4 12.18 -4.26 20.59
N VAL A 5 12.21 -4.16 19.27
CA VAL A 5 11.23 -4.78 18.37
C VAL A 5 11.96 -5.61 17.32
N ILE A 6 11.52 -6.83 17.10
CA ILE A 6 11.96 -7.69 15.99
C ILE A 6 10.83 -7.72 14.96
N ILE A 7 11.10 -7.22 13.76
CA ILE A 7 10.18 -7.22 12.63
C ILE A 7 10.56 -8.37 11.71
N THR A 8 9.56 -9.16 11.31
CA THR A 8 9.79 -10.34 10.46
C THR A 8 9.20 -10.15 9.05
N ASN A 9 9.96 -10.58 8.03
CA ASN A 9 9.53 -10.73 6.64
C ASN A 9 10.24 -11.93 6.02
N MET A 10 9.95 -13.11 6.54
CA MET A 10 10.69 -14.34 6.20
C MET A 10 10.37 -14.90 4.80
N LYS A 11 9.37 -14.37 4.09
CA LYS A 11 9.02 -14.80 2.75
C LYS A 11 9.90 -14.11 1.72
N LYS A 12 10.62 -14.88 0.89
CA LYS A 12 11.53 -14.37 -0.16
C LYS A 12 10.83 -13.56 -1.25
N ARG A 13 9.57 -13.93 -1.61
CA ARG A 13 8.83 -13.22 -2.66
C ARG A 13 8.32 -11.86 -2.15
N TYR A 14 8.61 -10.78 -2.89
CA TYR A 14 8.06 -9.45 -2.60
C TYR A 14 6.53 -9.44 -2.76
N THR A 15 5.83 -8.92 -1.77
CA THR A 15 4.36 -8.86 -1.70
C THR A 15 3.91 -7.51 -1.15
N GLY A 16 2.59 -7.24 -1.11
CA GLY A 16 2.07 -6.04 -0.45
C GLY A 16 2.54 -5.91 1.01
N VAL A 17 2.61 -7.02 1.75
CA VAL A 17 3.17 -7.04 3.12
C VAL A 17 4.63 -6.59 3.13
N SER A 18 5.43 -7.06 2.18
CA SER A 18 6.84 -6.62 2.07
C SER A 18 6.93 -5.12 1.73
N GLY A 19 6.01 -4.62 0.90
CA GLY A 19 5.94 -3.20 0.54
C GLY A 19 5.62 -2.30 1.74
N THR A 20 4.66 -2.68 2.59
CA THR A 20 4.32 -1.91 3.79
C THR A 20 5.43 -1.94 4.84
N ILE A 21 6.07 -3.11 5.06
CA ILE A 21 7.26 -3.21 5.93
C ILE A 21 8.38 -2.30 5.40
N ASN A 22 8.67 -2.40 4.10
CA ASN A 22 9.71 -1.62 3.44
C ASN A 22 9.53 -0.11 3.64
N ALA A 23 8.30 0.38 3.52
CA ALA A 23 8.00 1.80 3.70
C ALA A 23 8.12 2.26 5.17
N LEU A 24 7.73 1.41 6.13
CA LEU A 24 7.70 1.74 7.56
C LEU A 24 9.08 1.73 8.24
N MET A 25 10.01 0.87 7.79
CA MET A 25 11.28 0.67 8.49
C MET A 25 12.08 1.94 8.74
N PRO A 26 12.28 2.85 7.76
CA PRO A 26 13.02 4.09 8.01
C PRO A 26 12.36 4.97 9.09
N VAL A 27 11.04 5.10 9.02
CA VAL A 27 10.27 5.92 9.97
C VAL A 27 10.28 5.31 11.38
N GLN A 28 10.13 4.00 11.49
CA GLN A 28 10.16 3.34 12.81
C GLN A 28 11.57 3.33 13.43
N ALA A 29 12.61 3.27 12.62
CA ALA A 29 13.99 3.26 13.10
C ALA A 29 14.44 4.63 13.66
N SER A 30 13.71 5.74 13.37
CA SER A 30 13.99 7.03 14.00
C SER A 30 13.80 6.99 15.53
N ASP A 31 12.84 6.22 16.01
CA ASP A 31 12.41 6.24 17.41
C ASP A 31 12.60 4.90 18.14
N LEU A 32 12.85 3.81 17.39
CA LEU A 32 12.86 2.45 17.92
C LEU A 32 14.15 1.70 17.51
N GLU A 33 14.76 1.01 18.44
CA GLU A 33 15.81 0.03 18.10
C GLU A 33 15.17 -1.25 17.54
N ILE A 34 15.38 -1.49 16.23
CA ILE A 34 14.73 -2.54 15.43
C ILE A 34 15.74 -3.61 15.05
N GLY A 35 15.39 -4.87 15.29
CA GLY A 35 15.97 -6.04 14.65
C GLY A 35 15.12 -6.49 13.47
N PHE A 36 15.66 -6.59 12.27
CA PHE A 36 14.95 -7.01 11.09
C PHE A 36 15.38 -8.40 10.63
N ILE A 37 14.42 -9.30 10.43
CA ILE A 37 14.61 -10.64 9.86
C ILE A 37 13.91 -10.68 8.51
N GLY A 38 14.66 -10.69 7.43
CA GLY A 38 14.10 -10.74 6.07
C GLY A 38 15.15 -10.57 5.00
N GLU A 39 14.68 -10.55 3.75
CA GLU A 39 15.50 -10.19 2.60
C GLU A 39 15.90 -8.72 2.67
N ASP A 40 17.00 -8.38 2.01
CA ASP A 40 17.49 -7.01 1.93
C ASP A 40 16.53 -6.14 1.08
N LEU A 41 15.77 -5.28 1.74
CA LEU A 41 14.79 -4.39 1.13
C LEU A 41 15.35 -2.97 1.04
N PRO A 42 15.02 -2.18 0.00
CA PRO A 42 15.47 -0.78 -0.10
C PRO A 42 15.18 0.06 1.15
N GLY A 43 14.02 -0.12 1.79
CA GLY A 43 13.69 0.57 3.05
C GLY A 43 14.52 0.08 4.24
N ALA A 44 14.94 -1.19 4.25
CA ALA A 44 15.87 -1.69 5.26
C ALA A 44 17.27 -1.09 5.09
N GLN A 45 17.75 -0.97 3.84
CA GLN A 45 18.99 -0.29 3.51
C GLN A 45 18.95 1.19 3.93
N LEU A 46 17.84 1.87 3.62
CA LEU A 46 17.62 3.27 3.99
C LEU A 46 17.57 3.44 5.52
N ALA A 47 16.81 2.60 6.22
CA ALA A 47 16.75 2.60 7.67
C ALA A 47 18.15 2.39 8.30
N LYS A 48 18.95 1.46 7.75
CA LYS A 48 20.32 1.22 8.20
C LYS A 48 21.25 2.39 7.92
N ALA A 49 21.07 3.06 6.78
CA ALA A 49 21.89 4.22 6.40
C ALA A 49 21.58 5.46 7.26
N GLN A 50 20.28 5.71 7.54
CA GLN A 50 19.83 6.88 8.30
C GLN A 50 19.94 6.70 9.83
N HIS A 51 19.75 5.47 10.32
CA HIS A 51 19.69 5.13 11.75
C HIS A 51 20.56 3.90 12.06
N PRO A 52 21.89 3.95 11.83
CA PRO A 52 22.78 2.80 11.98
C PRO A 52 22.82 2.22 13.40
N GLU A 53 22.55 3.05 14.41
CA GLU A 53 22.48 2.66 15.83
C GLU A 53 21.16 1.96 16.18
N ASN A 54 20.08 2.29 15.49
CA ASN A 54 18.74 1.79 15.78
C ASN A 54 18.28 0.63 14.87
N PHE A 55 18.94 0.42 13.72
CA PHE A 55 18.52 -0.61 12.78
C PHE A 55 19.59 -1.71 12.59
N HIS A 56 19.17 -2.96 12.83
CA HIS A 56 20.06 -4.12 12.80
C HIS A 56 19.46 -5.26 11.98
N TYR A 57 20.19 -5.74 10.98
CA TYR A 57 19.88 -7.02 10.33
C TYR A 57 20.17 -8.17 11.29
N LEU A 58 19.23 -9.10 11.40
CA LEU A 58 19.37 -10.27 12.25
C LEU A 58 19.08 -11.56 11.45
N SER A 59 19.88 -12.58 11.70
CA SER A 59 19.44 -13.93 11.39
C SER A 59 18.39 -14.40 12.41
N VAL A 60 17.59 -15.39 12.04
CA VAL A 60 16.60 -16.01 12.95
C VAL A 60 17.27 -16.48 14.24
N TRP A 61 18.46 -17.08 14.15
CA TRP A 61 19.20 -17.58 15.30
C TRP A 61 19.69 -16.48 16.24
N GLN A 62 20.14 -15.36 15.69
CA GLN A 62 20.53 -14.20 16.50
C GLN A 62 19.33 -13.61 17.22
N ALA A 63 18.19 -13.49 16.55
CA ALA A 63 16.95 -13.01 17.15
C ALA A 63 16.46 -13.94 18.27
N ILE A 64 16.52 -15.25 18.07
CA ILE A 64 16.20 -16.25 19.10
C ILE A 64 17.16 -16.11 20.30
N ALA A 65 18.45 -16.00 20.07
CA ALA A 65 19.45 -15.86 21.15
C ALA A 65 19.20 -14.59 21.98
N LEU A 66 18.94 -13.45 21.33
CA LEU A 66 18.60 -12.19 21.99
C LEU A 66 17.29 -12.26 22.77
N SER A 67 16.35 -13.10 22.35
CA SER A 67 15.01 -13.23 22.95
C SER A 67 14.96 -14.09 24.20
N ARG A 68 16.06 -14.78 24.56
CA ARG A 68 16.15 -15.60 25.78
C ARG A 68 16.12 -14.77 27.07
N LYS A 69 16.46 -13.50 26.98
CA LYS A 69 16.53 -12.58 28.13
C LYS A 69 15.71 -11.33 27.85
N LYS A 70 15.17 -10.74 28.92
CA LYS A 70 14.58 -9.40 28.87
C LYS A 70 15.60 -8.36 28.42
N LEU A 71 15.11 -7.24 27.97
CA LEU A 71 15.91 -6.05 27.69
C LEU A 71 16.59 -5.55 28.99
N PRO A 72 17.68 -4.75 28.90
CA PRO A 72 18.35 -4.19 30.08
C PRO A 72 17.43 -3.38 31.02
N ASN A 73 16.38 -2.79 30.46
CA ASN A 73 15.36 -2.05 31.22
C ASN A 73 14.28 -2.95 31.85
N GLY A 74 14.43 -4.26 31.82
CA GLY A 74 13.50 -5.26 32.38
C GLY A 74 12.28 -5.55 31.52
N ARG A 75 12.08 -4.86 30.39
CA ARG A 75 10.95 -5.09 29.48
C ARG A 75 11.14 -6.32 28.60
N CYS A 76 10.02 -6.89 28.15
CA CYS A 76 10.02 -7.94 27.14
C CYS A 76 10.35 -7.35 25.77
N ARG A 77 10.98 -8.17 24.92
CA ARG A 77 11.16 -7.84 23.49
C ARG A 77 9.90 -8.14 22.72
N ILE A 78 9.53 -7.28 21.77
CA ILE A 78 8.37 -7.49 20.90
C ILE A 78 8.80 -8.19 19.63
N TRP A 79 8.03 -9.21 19.20
CA TRP A 79 8.10 -9.75 17.87
C TRP A 79 6.85 -9.33 17.09
N HIS A 80 7.05 -8.54 16.03
CA HIS A 80 6.00 -8.09 15.15
C HIS A 80 5.97 -8.97 13.90
N VAL A 81 5.02 -9.87 13.85
CA VAL A 81 4.85 -10.90 12.82
C VAL A 81 3.67 -10.59 11.91
N ARG A 82 3.69 -11.13 10.68
CA ARG A 82 2.65 -10.87 9.68
C ARG A 82 2.17 -12.10 8.92
N ARG A 83 2.68 -13.28 9.26
CA ARG A 83 2.36 -14.55 8.58
C ARG A 83 2.29 -15.72 9.56
N ASP A 84 1.52 -16.74 9.16
CA ASP A 84 1.30 -17.93 9.99
C ASP A 84 2.61 -18.62 10.44
N PRO A 85 3.62 -18.89 9.57
CA PRO A 85 4.86 -19.52 10.01
C PRO A 85 5.64 -18.68 11.04
N GLU A 86 5.57 -17.35 10.92
CA GLU A 86 6.19 -16.42 11.86
C GLU A 86 5.45 -16.45 13.21
N MET A 87 4.11 -16.50 13.20
CA MET A 87 3.30 -16.67 14.41
C MET A 87 3.61 -18.02 15.09
N MET A 88 3.67 -19.12 14.33
CA MET A 88 3.97 -20.45 14.86
C MET A 88 5.33 -20.47 15.58
N LEU A 89 6.37 -19.94 14.94
CA LEU A 89 7.70 -19.85 15.53
C LEU A 89 7.67 -19.07 16.86
N THR A 90 7.06 -17.88 16.84
CA THR A 90 7.08 -17.00 18.00
C THR A 90 6.20 -17.52 19.16
N ILE A 91 5.07 -18.16 18.88
CA ILE A 91 4.26 -18.86 19.87
C ILE A 91 5.06 -19.99 20.52
N PHE A 92 5.80 -20.79 19.73
CA PHE A 92 6.66 -21.84 20.26
C PHE A 92 7.74 -21.28 21.19
N LEU A 93 8.40 -20.19 20.81
CA LEU A 93 9.42 -19.54 21.65
C LEU A 93 8.83 -19.04 22.97
N ARG A 94 7.65 -18.39 22.96
CA ARG A 94 7.03 -17.83 24.15
C ARG A 94 6.36 -18.91 25.02
N ASP A 95 5.52 -19.74 24.43
CA ASP A 95 4.60 -20.61 25.20
C ASP A 95 5.25 -21.94 25.57
N VAL A 96 6.17 -22.48 24.76
CA VAL A 96 6.88 -23.75 25.01
C VAL A 96 8.23 -23.49 25.65
N LEU A 97 9.07 -22.63 25.06
CA LEU A 97 10.40 -22.35 25.59
C LEU A 97 10.40 -21.25 26.67
N ARG A 98 9.22 -20.63 26.93
CA ARG A 98 9.01 -19.61 27.98
C ARG A 98 9.92 -18.39 27.86
N PHE A 99 10.22 -17.99 26.63
CA PHE A 99 11.00 -16.77 26.39
C PHE A 99 10.22 -15.52 26.80
N PRO A 100 10.86 -14.53 27.40
CA PRO A 100 10.23 -13.27 27.84
C PRO A 100 10.00 -12.32 26.64
N ILE A 101 9.11 -12.70 25.74
CA ILE A 101 8.75 -11.94 24.52
C ILE A 101 7.26 -11.67 24.48
N LYS A 102 6.88 -10.61 23.79
CA LYS A 102 5.50 -10.22 23.46
C LYS A 102 5.28 -10.33 21.96
N LEU A 103 4.11 -10.76 21.54
CA LEU A 103 3.78 -11.06 20.14
C LEU A 103 2.74 -10.07 19.62
N VAL A 104 3.09 -9.37 18.54
CA VAL A 104 2.18 -8.46 17.83
C VAL A 104 1.98 -8.96 16.40
N PHE A 105 0.75 -8.95 15.93
CA PHE A 105 0.37 -9.36 14.58
C PHE A 105 -0.38 -8.25 13.85
N THR A 106 -0.06 -8.02 12.57
CA THR A 106 -0.84 -7.12 11.70
C THR A 106 -1.63 -7.93 10.66
N SER A 107 -2.93 -7.67 10.59
CA SER A 107 -3.89 -8.30 9.70
C SER A 107 -4.52 -7.31 8.72
N ALA A 108 -4.50 -7.65 7.42
CA ALA A 108 -5.30 -7.03 6.37
C ALA A 108 -6.36 -8.03 5.85
N ALA A 109 -7.05 -8.70 6.76
CA ALA A 109 -8.04 -9.72 6.42
C ALA A 109 -9.22 -9.12 5.65
N LYS A 110 -9.70 -9.82 4.61
CA LYS A 110 -10.94 -9.49 3.87
C LYS A 110 -12.04 -10.54 4.01
N HIS A 111 -11.78 -11.57 4.75
CA HIS A 111 -12.74 -12.62 5.08
C HIS A 111 -12.30 -13.32 6.36
N ARG A 112 -13.22 -14.02 6.96
CA ARG A 112 -12.94 -14.79 8.16
C ARG A 112 -11.97 -15.93 7.86
N HIS A 113 -10.84 -15.94 8.55
CA HIS A 113 -9.86 -17.01 8.46
C HIS A 113 -10.43 -18.37 8.91
N SER A 114 -9.85 -19.48 8.43
CA SER A 114 -10.11 -20.82 8.97
C SER A 114 -9.71 -20.90 10.45
N TRP A 115 -10.06 -22.01 11.11
CA TRP A 115 -9.85 -22.17 12.56
C TRP A 115 -8.38 -22.01 12.99
N PHE A 116 -7.43 -22.53 12.21
CA PHE A 116 -6.02 -22.57 12.60
C PHE A 116 -5.36 -21.17 12.59
N PRO A 117 -5.40 -20.34 11.52
CA PRO A 117 -4.93 -18.97 11.60
C PRO A 117 -5.63 -18.14 12.69
N ARG A 118 -6.94 -18.35 12.91
CA ARG A 118 -7.66 -17.67 14.00
C ARG A 118 -7.14 -18.06 15.36
N TRP A 119 -6.81 -19.34 15.58
CA TRP A 119 -6.18 -19.80 16.80
C TRP A 119 -4.80 -19.17 16.99
N LEU A 120 -3.95 -19.12 15.94
CA LEU A 120 -2.66 -18.42 16.00
C LEU A 120 -2.83 -16.95 16.39
N ILE A 121 -3.77 -16.24 15.75
CA ILE A 121 -4.05 -14.82 16.03
C ILE A 121 -4.53 -14.64 17.48
N SER A 122 -5.37 -15.54 18.00
CA SER A 122 -5.85 -15.45 19.38
C SER A 122 -4.75 -15.61 20.44
N ARG A 123 -3.58 -16.12 20.05
CA ARG A 123 -2.40 -16.25 20.93
C ARG A 123 -1.51 -15.00 20.92
N MET A 124 -1.80 -13.99 20.10
CA MET A 124 -1.03 -12.76 20.06
C MET A 124 -1.35 -11.87 21.27
N ASP A 125 -0.35 -11.17 21.79
CA ASP A 125 -0.51 -10.18 22.86
C ASP A 125 -1.13 -8.87 22.33
N GLY A 126 -0.90 -8.55 21.04
CA GLY A 126 -1.51 -7.43 20.36
C GLY A 126 -1.85 -7.78 18.90
N VAL A 127 -3.02 -7.33 18.46
CA VAL A 127 -3.49 -7.52 17.08
C VAL A 127 -3.82 -6.15 16.48
N ILE A 128 -3.15 -5.82 15.40
CA ILE A 128 -3.41 -4.64 14.59
C ILE A 128 -4.25 -5.06 13.38
N ALA A 129 -5.37 -4.41 13.15
CA ALA A 129 -6.14 -4.54 11.92
C ALA A 129 -5.93 -3.30 11.05
N THR A 130 -5.80 -3.49 9.72
CA THR A 130 -5.55 -2.36 8.81
C THR A 130 -6.80 -1.56 8.45
N THR A 131 -8.00 -2.10 8.72
CA THR A 131 -9.28 -1.43 8.53
C THR A 131 -10.27 -1.92 9.59
N PRO A 132 -11.38 -1.17 9.87
CA PRO A 132 -12.48 -1.66 10.71
C PRO A 132 -13.09 -2.98 10.19
N GLU A 133 -13.18 -3.16 8.86
CA GLU A 133 -13.63 -4.41 8.26
C GLU A 133 -12.66 -5.56 8.59
N ALA A 134 -11.36 -5.35 8.42
CA ALA A 134 -10.34 -6.35 8.77
C ALA A 134 -10.41 -6.72 10.26
N ALA A 135 -10.71 -5.75 11.15
CA ALA A 135 -10.91 -6.00 12.57
C ALA A 135 -12.07 -6.95 12.87
N SER A 136 -13.14 -6.90 12.08
CA SER A 136 -14.31 -7.78 12.26
C SER A 136 -14.00 -9.26 11.95
N PHE A 137 -12.95 -9.54 11.21
CA PHE A 137 -12.56 -10.90 10.79
C PHE A 137 -11.53 -11.57 11.69
N VAL A 138 -10.88 -10.80 12.58
CA VAL A 138 -9.82 -11.32 13.45
C VAL A 138 -10.20 -11.20 14.92
N PRO A 139 -9.80 -12.14 15.79
CA PRO A 139 -10.05 -12.04 17.21
C PRO A 139 -9.15 -11.01 17.89
N ASN A 140 -9.64 -10.42 18.97
CA ASN A 140 -8.85 -9.63 19.91
C ASN A 140 -8.10 -8.45 19.28
N THR A 141 -8.72 -7.74 18.31
CA THR A 141 -8.12 -6.54 17.73
C THR A 141 -7.82 -5.50 18.81
N THR A 142 -6.55 -5.15 18.96
CA THR A 142 -6.09 -4.13 19.92
C THR A 142 -6.34 -2.73 19.37
N LYS A 143 -6.04 -2.52 18.08
CA LYS A 143 -6.20 -1.22 17.41
C LYS A 143 -6.37 -1.39 15.92
N VAL A 144 -7.17 -0.51 15.32
CA VAL A 144 -7.19 -0.30 13.87
C VAL A 144 -6.13 0.74 13.51
N VAL A 145 -5.20 0.37 12.63
CA VAL A 145 -4.14 1.26 12.14
C VAL A 145 -4.11 1.15 10.62
N PHE A 146 -4.57 2.19 9.94
CA PHE A 146 -4.53 2.25 8.48
C PHE A 146 -3.08 2.33 7.98
N HIS A 147 -2.81 1.74 6.80
CA HIS A 147 -1.55 2.00 6.12
C HIS A 147 -1.46 3.46 5.70
N GLY A 148 -0.23 3.98 5.68
CA GLY A 148 0.08 5.35 5.34
C GLY A 148 0.95 5.48 4.09
N ALA A 149 0.91 6.65 3.45
CA ALA A 149 1.81 7.02 2.37
C ALA A 149 2.97 7.89 2.89
N SER A 150 4.17 7.69 2.33
CA SER A 150 5.33 8.56 2.58
C SER A 150 5.13 9.89 1.86
N LEU A 151 4.97 10.95 2.62
CA LEU A 151 4.70 12.29 2.11
C LEU A 151 5.94 12.93 1.46
N ASP A 152 7.13 12.51 1.86
CA ASP A 152 8.40 12.97 1.28
C ASP A 152 8.67 12.32 -0.06
N ARG A 153 8.26 11.05 -0.22
CA ARG A 153 8.42 10.31 -1.45
C ARG A 153 7.36 10.65 -2.50
N PHE A 154 6.12 10.81 -2.06
CA PHE A 154 4.96 11.12 -2.91
C PHE A 154 4.57 12.58 -2.71
N THR A 155 5.04 13.43 -3.60
CA THR A 155 4.86 14.89 -3.56
C THR A 155 4.11 15.37 -4.80
N PRO A 156 3.23 16.38 -4.67
CA PRO A 156 2.61 16.99 -5.85
C PRO A 156 3.65 17.76 -6.65
N PRO A 157 3.52 17.84 -7.99
CA PRO A 157 4.28 18.78 -8.79
C PRO A 157 3.72 20.20 -8.60
N GLU A 158 4.46 21.21 -9.02
CA GLU A 158 3.96 22.59 -9.06
C GLU A 158 2.73 22.71 -9.98
N ASN A 159 2.77 22.03 -11.14
CA ASN A 159 1.68 22.01 -12.11
C ASN A 159 1.62 20.66 -12.83
N LYS A 160 0.44 20.05 -12.83
CA LYS A 160 0.19 18.72 -13.45
C LYS A 160 0.37 18.73 -14.96
N SER A 161 -0.06 19.80 -15.64
CA SER A 161 0.07 19.90 -17.10
C SER A 161 1.53 20.01 -17.53
N THR A 162 2.32 20.82 -16.83
CA THR A 162 3.76 20.95 -17.09
C THR A 162 4.49 19.63 -16.79
N ALA A 163 4.11 18.94 -15.71
CA ALA A 163 4.68 17.63 -15.39
C ALA A 163 4.35 16.59 -16.48
N TRP A 164 3.10 16.59 -16.97
CA TRP A 164 2.68 15.70 -18.06
C TRP A 164 3.46 15.94 -19.35
N GLN A 165 3.63 17.20 -19.76
CA GLN A 165 4.36 17.54 -20.99
C GLN A 165 5.79 16.98 -21.01
N ARG A 166 6.44 16.86 -19.85
CA ARG A 166 7.79 16.27 -19.75
C ARG A 166 7.84 14.78 -20.08
N THR A 167 6.71 14.10 -20.10
CA THR A 167 6.63 12.67 -20.48
C THR A 167 6.78 12.44 -21.96
N GLY A 168 6.54 13.46 -22.79
CA GLY A 168 6.49 13.36 -24.26
C GLY A 168 5.24 12.64 -24.80
N LEU A 169 4.32 12.22 -23.92
CA LEU A 169 3.06 11.59 -24.34
C LEU A 169 2.04 12.64 -24.82
N PRO A 170 1.08 12.25 -25.69
CA PRO A 170 0.04 13.14 -26.20
C PRO A 170 -0.84 13.74 -25.09
N GLY A 171 -1.54 14.84 -25.44
CA GLY A 171 -2.47 15.52 -24.54
C GLY A 171 -1.77 16.47 -23.57
N LYS A 172 -2.54 16.97 -22.60
CA LYS A 172 -2.10 17.94 -21.58
C LYS A 172 -2.12 17.38 -20.17
N LEU A 173 -2.89 16.31 -19.93
CA LEU A 173 -3.11 15.71 -18.63
C LEU A 173 -3.13 14.18 -18.73
N GLY A 174 -2.59 13.52 -17.71
CA GLY A 174 -2.54 12.06 -17.61
C GLY A 174 -3.63 11.48 -16.73
N ILE A 175 -4.10 10.29 -17.10
CA ILE A 175 -4.92 9.41 -16.27
C ILE A 175 -4.11 8.13 -16.03
N GLY A 176 -3.89 7.72 -14.77
CA GLY A 176 -3.01 6.60 -14.47
C GLY A 176 -3.68 5.43 -13.76
N LEU A 177 -3.38 4.21 -14.18
CA LEU A 177 -3.64 2.98 -13.42
C LEU A 177 -2.30 2.36 -13.01
N PHE A 178 -2.14 2.15 -11.70
CA PHE A 178 -0.88 1.68 -11.10
C PHE A 178 -1.06 0.31 -10.44
N GLY A 179 -0.25 -0.66 -10.83
CA GLY A 179 -0.22 -1.99 -10.23
C GLY A 179 -0.08 -3.11 -11.25
N ARG A 180 0.02 -4.35 -10.76
CA ARG A 180 0.19 -5.52 -11.65
C ARG A 180 -0.97 -5.66 -12.63
N ILE A 181 -0.65 -5.98 -13.87
CA ILE A 181 -1.64 -6.23 -14.92
C ILE A 181 -2.23 -7.62 -14.71
N ARG A 182 -3.47 -7.68 -14.23
CA ARG A 182 -4.22 -8.93 -14.02
C ARG A 182 -5.71 -8.67 -13.80
N PRO A 183 -6.61 -9.64 -14.03
CA PRO A 183 -8.06 -9.45 -13.91
C PRO A 183 -8.52 -8.91 -12.55
N THR A 184 -7.92 -9.38 -11.45
CA THR A 184 -8.28 -8.91 -10.10
C THR A 184 -7.97 -7.43 -9.86
N LYS A 185 -7.07 -6.82 -10.65
CA LYS A 185 -6.73 -5.39 -10.56
C LYS A 185 -7.59 -4.51 -11.47
N GLY A 186 -8.45 -5.11 -12.32
CA GLY A 186 -9.41 -4.37 -13.13
C GLY A 186 -8.80 -3.62 -14.31
N THR A 187 -7.64 -4.08 -14.83
CA THR A 187 -6.99 -3.41 -15.96
C THR A 187 -7.89 -3.38 -17.20
N ASP A 188 -8.67 -4.44 -17.44
CA ASP A 188 -9.68 -4.52 -18.50
C ASP A 188 -10.82 -3.51 -18.29
N ILE A 189 -11.28 -3.32 -17.04
CA ILE A 189 -12.30 -2.33 -16.70
C ILE A 189 -11.78 -0.92 -17.01
N PHE A 190 -10.55 -0.64 -16.65
CA PHE A 190 -9.90 0.65 -16.96
C PHE A 190 -9.80 0.86 -18.47
N VAL A 191 -9.28 -0.13 -19.22
CA VAL A 191 -9.14 -0.03 -20.68
C VAL A 191 -10.51 0.20 -21.34
N ASP A 192 -11.52 -0.59 -20.99
CA ASP A 192 -12.87 -0.47 -21.56
C ASP A 192 -13.49 0.91 -21.23
N ALA A 193 -13.29 1.43 -20.03
CA ALA A 193 -13.75 2.79 -19.67
C ALA A 193 -13.00 3.88 -20.45
N MET A 194 -11.67 3.76 -20.59
CA MET A 194 -10.87 4.74 -21.34
C MET A 194 -11.19 4.74 -22.83
N ILE A 195 -11.47 3.59 -23.43
CA ILE A 195 -11.95 3.52 -24.83
C ILE A 195 -13.27 4.28 -25.02
N LYS A 196 -14.17 4.25 -24.01
CA LYS A 196 -15.44 4.98 -24.08
C LYS A 196 -15.29 6.49 -23.94
N VAL A 197 -14.34 6.98 -23.15
CA VAL A 197 -14.30 8.41 -22.78
C VAL A 197 -13.24 9.22 -23.52
N LEU A 198 -12.07 8.65 -23.84
CA LEU A 198 -10.97 9.40 -24.44
C LEU A 198 -11.27 10.02 -25.81
N PRO A 199 -12.11 9.44 -26.70
CA PRO A 199 -12.43 10.08 -27.98
C PRO A 199 -12.99 11.48 -27.83
N ASP A 200 -13.79 11.76 -26.77
CA ASP A 200 -14.37 13.08 -26.50
C ASP A 200 -13.39 14.06 -25.85
N PHE A 201 -12.24 13.60 -25.36
CA PHE A 201 -11.29 14.40 -24.55
C PHE A 201 -9.85 14.33 -25.11
N PRO A 202 -9.52 15.06 -26.18
CA PRO A 202 -8.20 15.00 -26.83
C PRO A 202 -7.04 15.45 -25.91
N ASP A 203 -7.32 16.23 -24.89
CA ASP A 203 -6.30 16.72 -23.94
C ASP A 203 -5.87 15.69 -22.89
N PHE A 204 -6.47 14.49 -22.86
CA PHE A 204 -6.14 13.46 -21.87
C PHE A 204 -5.52 12.22 -22.54
N THR A 205 -4.56 11.61 -21.87
CA THR A 205 -3.96 10.31 -22.23
C THR A 205 -3.92 9.40 -21.01
N ALA A 206 -4.28 8.13 -21.20
CA ALA A 206 -4.27 7.12 -20.16
C ALA A 206 -2.96 6.34 -20.15
N ILE A 207 -2.42 6.06 -18.97
CA ILE A 207 -1.27 5.18 -18.79
C ILE A 207 -1.58 4.01 -17.87
N ILE A 208 -0.95 2.88 -18.14
CA ILE A 208 -1.03 1.68 -17.32
C ILE A 208 0.40 1.27 -16.95
N THR A 209 0.69 1.23 -15.64
CA THR A 209 1.99 0.80 -15.15
C THR A 209 1.88 -0.53 -14.43
N GLY A 210 2.89 -1.36 -14.57
CA GLY A 210 3.03 -2.64 -13.89
C GLY A 210 3.33 -3.79 -14.84
N GLN A 211 3.65 -4.93 -14.25
CA GLN A 211 4.00 -6.14 -14.98
C GLN A 211 2.80 -7.08 -15.09
N ALA A 212 2.57 -7.62 -16.29
CA ALA A 212 1.88 -8.89 -16.48
C ALA A 212 2.87 -10.03 -16.16
N LEU A 213 2.44 -11.05 -15.43
CA LEU A 213 3.20 -12.29 -15.33
C LEU A 213 2.85 -13.18 -16.52
N ALA A 214 3.65 -14.20 -16.79
CA ALA A 214 3.42 -15.11 -17.93
C ALA A 214 1.99 -15.70 -17.99
N ALA A 215 1.37 -15.92 -16.82
CA ALA A 215 -0.02 -16.39 -16.75
C ALA A 215 -1.05 -15.34 -17.20
N GLU A 216 -0.70 -14.07 -17.20
CA GLU A 216 -1.52 -12.95 -17.62
C GLU A 216 -1.17 -12.38 -19.00
N ASP A 217 -0.25 -12.97 -19.75
CA ASP A 217 0.18 -12.46 -21.06
C ASP A 217 -0.98 -12.41 -22.07
N ASN A 218 -1.81 -13.46 -22.15
CA ASN A 218 -3.00 -13.46 -23.02
C ASN A 218 -4.00 -12.39 -22.62
N TYR A 219 -4.16 -12.13 -21.31
CA TYR A 219 -5.03 -11.09 -20.81
C TYR A 219 -4.53 -9.69 -21.23
N LYS A 220 -3.21 -9.43 -21.10
CA LYS A 220 -2.62 -8.17 -21.57
C LYS A 220 -2.75 -8.03 -23.08
N HIS A 221 -2.47 -9.08 -23.84
CA HIS A 221 -2.57 -9.06 -25.31
C HIS A 221 -3.99 -8.73 -25.80
N ALA A 222 -5.01 -9.30 -25.16
CA ALA A 222 -6.39 -8.98 -25.49
C ALA A 222 -6.74 -7.50 -25.28
N MET A 223 -6.15 -6.86 -24.27
CA MET A 223 -6.34 -5.40 -24.04
C MET A 223 -5.56 -4.58 -25.07
N ASP A 224 -4.34 -4.96 -25.42
CA ASP A 224 -3.57 -4.31 -26.49
C ASP A 224 -4.34 -4.34 -27.83
N GLU A 225 -5.01 -5.47 -28.13
CA GLU A 225 -5.84 -5.60 -29.32
C GLU A 225 -7.08 -4.69 -29.29
N LYS A 226 -7.80 -4.64 -28.15
CA LYS A 226 -8.94 -3.75 -27.98
C LYS A 226 -8.53 -2.27 -28.20
N ILE A 227 -7.44 -1.85 -27.60
CA ILE A 227 -6.91 -0.48 -27.71
C ILE A 227 -6.58 -0.15 -29.19
N ARG A 228 -5.92 -1.07 -29.87
CA ARG A 228 -5.55 -0.90 -31.30
C ARG A 228 -6.78 -0.83 -32.20
N THR A 229 -7.76 -1.72 -31.97
CA THR A 229 -9.03 -1.71 -32.72
C THR A 229 -9.82 -0.43 -32.52
N ALA A 230 -9.75 0.16 -31.30
CA ALA A 230 -10.36 1.44 -31.02
C ALA A 230 -9.60 2.67 -31.58
N GLY A 231 -8.42 2.48 -32.20
CA GLY A 231 -7.60 3.55 -32.72
C GLY A 231 -6.95 4.45 -31.65
N LEU A 232 -6.74 3.90 -30.43
CA LEU A 232 -6.26 4.66 -29.26
C LEU A 232 -4.87 4.17 -28.78
N ALA A 233 -4.08 3.57 -29.63
CA ALA A 233 -2.78 2.99 -29.26
C ALA A 233 -1.76 4.01 -28.75
N ASP A 234 -1.86 5.28 -29.18
CA ASP A 234 -1.06 6.41 -28.72
C ASP A 234 -1.65 7.11 -27.49
N ARG A 235 -2.90 6.80 -27.14
CA ARG A 235 -3.68 7.46 -26.07
C ARG A 235 -3.99 6.57 -24.88
N ILE A 236 -3.78 5.26 -24.98
CA ILE A 236 -3.84 4.29 -23.86
C ILE A 236 -2.54 3.48 -23.89
N VAL A 237 -1.60 3.85 -23.04
CA VAL A 237 -0.20 3.42 -23.16
C VAL A 237 0.20 2.52 -21.98
N PHE A 238 0.68 1.31 -22.28
CA PHE A 238 1.32 0.46 -21.30
C PHE A 238 2.79 0.86 -21.12
N LEU A 239 3.15 1.37 -19.94
CA LEU A 239 4.52 1.76 -19.59
C LEU A 239 5.39 0.58 -19.13
N GLY A 240 4.76 -0.59 -18.90
CA GLY A 240 5.48 -1.75 -18.38
C GLY A 240 5.83 -1.64 -16.90
N ASN A 241 6.84 -2.39 -16.50
CA ASN A 241 7.31 -2.41 -15.12
C ASN A 241 8.28 -1.25 -14.87
N LEU A 242 7.87 -0.31 -14.03
CA LEU A 242 8.69 0.84 -13.66
C LEU A 242 9.61 0.49 -12.48
N ALA A 243 10.79 1.08 -12.45
CA ALA A 243 11.65 1.04 -11.28
C ALA A 243 11.00 1.78 -10.10
N ALA A 244 11.32 1.36 -8.88
CA ALA A 244 10.64 1.86 -7.68
C ALA A 244 10.79 3.39 -7.47
N ASP A 245 11.88 3.97 -7.91
CA ASP A 245 12.15 5.42 -7.88
C ASP A 245 11.39 6.20 -8.95
N GLN A 246 11.00 5.56 -10.04
CA GLN A 246 10.20 6.18 -11.09
C GLN A 246 8.70 6.28 -10.75
N ILE A 247 8.19 5.41 -9.87
CA ILE A 247 6.76 5.38 -9.51
C ILE A 247 6.27 6.73 -8.97
N PRO A 248 6.96 7.40 -8.02
CA PRO A 248 6.53 8.71 -7.53
C PRO A 248 6.48 9.77 -8.63
N LEU A 249 7.43 9.75 -9.57
CA LEU A 249 7.45 10.68 -10.70
C LEU A 249 6.23 10.50 -11.61
N TRP A 250 5.79 9.26 -11.84
CA TRP A 250 4.59 9.00 -12.63
C TRP A 250 3.30 9.40 -11.90
N TYR A 251 3.24 9.31 -10.56
CA TYR A 251 2.14 9.92 -9.80
C TYR A 251 2.14 11.46 -9.89
N GLN A 252 3.30 12.09 -9.97
CA GLN A 252 3.37 13.54 -10.24
C GLN A 252 2.82 13.90 -11.61
N ASN A 253 3.07 13.08 -12.63
CA ASN A 253 2.68 13.34 -14.01
C ASN A 253 1.17 13.17 -14.24
N VAL A 254 0.47 12.27 -13.54
CA VAL A 254 -0.96 12.04 -13.76
C VAL A 254 -1.82 12.99 -12.92
N ALA A 255 -2.90 13.49 -13.51
CA ALA A 255 -3.88 14.36 -12.86
C ALA A 255 -4.99 13.54 -12.18
N ILE A 256 -5.41 12.44 -12.81
CA ILE A 256 -6.41 11.52 -12.29
C ILE A 256 -5.75 10.15 -12.10
N MET A 257 -5.92 9.56 -10.94
CA MET A 257 -5.53 8.17 -10.69
C MET A 257 -6.78 7.30 -10.58
N VAL A 258 -6.81 6.19 -11.31
CA VAL A 258 -7.88 5.20 -11.26
C VAL A 258 -7.42 3.95 -10.54
N ALA A 259 -8.16 3.55 -9.52
CA ALA A 259 -7.99 2.28 -8.81
C ALA A 259 -9.29 1.47 -8.89
N CYS A 260 -9.40 0.56 -9.87
CA CYS A 260 -10.61 -0.21 -10.11
C CYS A 260 -10.46 -1.72 -9.91
N PRO A 261 -9.78 -2.20 -8.84
CA PRO A 261 -9.66 -3.63 -8.60
C PRO A 261 -11.03 -4.25 -8.27
N ARG A 262 -11.22 -5.50 -8.71
CA ARG A 262 -12.33 -6.35 -8.29
C ARG A 262 -12.20 -6.81 -6.85
N TYR A 263 -10.96 -6.95 -6.42
CA TYR A 263 -10.62 -7.39 -5.07
C TYR A 263 -9.30 -6.74 -4.61
N GLU A 264 -9.34 -6.07 -3.46
CA GLU A 264 -8.19 -5.45 -2.83
C GLU A 264 -8.24 -5.64 -1.30
N PRO A 265 -7.20 -6.15 -0.65
CA PRO A 265 -7.16 -6.26 0.81
C PRO A 265 -7.14 -4.90 1.52
N PHE A 266 -6.26 -4.00 1.11
CA PHE A 266 -6.18 -2.63 1.58
C PHE A 266 -6.13 -1.66 0.40
N GLY A 267 -5.06 -1.70 -0.40
CA GLY A 267 -4.81 -0.83 -1.54
C GLY A 267 -4.19 0.50 -1.18
N ILE A 268 -2.86 0.59 -1.27
CA ILE A 268 -2.12 1.81 -0.92
C ILE A 268 -2.12 2.85 -2.05
N THR A 269 -2.37 2.43 -3.29
CA THR A 269 -2.23 3.28 -4.48
C THR A 269 -3.07 4.57 -4.46
N PRO A 270 -4.32 4.60 -3.92
CA PRO A 270 -5.03 5.86 -3.74
C PRO A 270 -4.34 6.81 -2.76
N LEU A 271 -3.73 6.32 -1.70
CA LEU A 271 -2.97 7.15 -0.76
C LEU A 271 -1.73 7.78 -1.41
N GLU A 272 -0.98 7.00 -2.19
CA GLU A 272 0.17 7.47 -2.95
C GLU A 272 -0.24 8.54 -3.98
N ALA A 273 -1.36 8.31 -4.68
CA ALA A 273 -1.91 9.25 -5.65
C ALA A 273 -2.37 10.56 -4.99
N MET A 274 -3.16 10.46 -3.92
CA MET A 274 -3.61 11.64 -3.15
C MET A 274 -2.42 12.39 -2.55
N ALA A 275 -1.43 11.70 -2.04
CA ALA A 275 -0.18 12.29 -1.56
C ALA A 275 0.54 13.07 -2.68
N SER A 276 0.45 12.61 -3.93
CA SER A 276 1.00 13.28 -5.12
C SER A 276 0.05 14.31 -5.76
N GLY A 277 -1.07 14.64 -5.09
CA GLY A 277 -2.02 15.64 -5.57
C GLY A 277 -2.86 15.18 -6.78
N CYS A 278 -3.13 13.88 -6.93
CA CYS A 278 -4.05 13.38 -7.93
C CYS A 278 -5.49 13.37 -7.38
N ALA A 279 -6.46 13.68 -8.25
CA ALA A 279 -7.84 13.25 -8.00
C ALA A 279 -7.93 11.73 -8.17
N VAL A 280 -8.74 11.06 -7.36
CA VAL A 280 -8.84 9.60 -7.36
C VAL A 280 -10.23 9.13 -7.78
N VAL A 281 -10.30 8.16 -8.70
CA VAL A 281 -11.51 7.39 -8.96
C VAL A 281 -11.25 5.95 -8.53
N ALA A 282 -11.98 5.46 -7.53
CA ALA A 282 -11.73 4.15 -6.98
C ALA A 282 -12.98 3.27 -6.91
N SER A 283 -12.82 1.95 -7.07
CA SER A 283 -13.91 1.01 -6.84
C SER A 283 -14.15 0.80 -5.33
N ARG A 284 -15.40 0.48 -4.95
CA ARG A 284 -15.76 0.19 -3.54
C ARG A 284 -15.20 -1.16 -3.10
N THR A 285 -13.93 -1.18 -2.71
CA THR A 285 -13.25 -2.38 -2.20
C THR A 285 -12.03 -2.01 -1.34
N GLY A 286 -11.61 -2.88 -0.45
CA GLY A 286 -10.47 -2.64 0.44
C GLY A 286 -10.71 -1.46 1.37
N ALA A 287 -9.68 -0.64 1.54
CA ALA A 287 -9.75 0.56 2.37
C ALA A 287 -10.28 1.79 1.60
N PHE A 288 -10.64 1.67 0.32
CA PHE A 288 -10.92 2.83 -0.53
C PHE A 288 -12.10 3.66 -0.04
N GLU A 289 -13.14 3.03 0.54
CA GLU A 289 -14.28 3.74 1.11
C GLU A 289 -13.94 4.55 2.37
N TYR A 290 -12.84 4.20 3.06
CA TYR A 290 -12.31 4.98 4.19
C TYR A 290 -11.36 6.10 3.72
N ILE A 291 -10.67 5.89 2.61
CA ILE A 291 -9.64 6.79 2.08
C ILE A 291 -10.27 7.90 1.24
N VAL A 292 -11.09 7.54 0.25
CA VAL A 292 -11.67 8.46 -0.73
C VAL A 292 -12.98 9.02 -0.20
N GLN A 293 -13.09 10.35 -0.18
CA GLN A 293 -14.34 11.07 0.12
C GLN A 293 -14.98 11.52 -1.20
N PRO A 294 -16.13 10.90 -1.59
CA PRO A 294 -16.79 11.25 -2.85
C PRO A 294 -17.13 12.73 -2.94
N GLY A 295 -16.87 13.35 -4.09
CA GLY A 295 -17.08 14.77 -4.33
C GLY A 295 -16.05 15.70 -3.68
N GLN A 296 -15.16 15.23 -2.82
CA GLN A 296 -14.15 16.02 -2.13
C GLN A 296 -12.71 15.66 -2.52
N THR A 297 -12.34 14.40 -2.42
CA THR A 297 -10.98 13.91 -2.73
C THR A 297 -10.94 12.99 -3.95
N GLY A 298 -12.10 12.65 -4.49
CA GLY A 298 -12.26 11.74 -5.62
C GLY A 298 -13.68 11.23 -5.76
N GLU A 299 -13.86 10.13 -6.48
CA GLU A 299 -15.12 9.45 -6.69
C GLU A 299 -15.02 7.96 -6.35
N LEU A 300 -16.13 7.36 -5.90
CA LEU A 300 -16.24 5.92 -5.63
C LEU A 300 -17.27 5.30 -6.56
N VAL A 301 -16.89 4.22 -7.24
CA VAL A 301 -17.74 3.48 -8.18
C VAL A 301 -17.90 2.01 -7.73
N PRO A 302 -18.98 1.31 -8.16
CA PRO A 302 -19.11 -0.12 -7.92
C PRO A 302 -17.93 -0.90 -8.54
N THR A 303 -17.60 -2.05 -7.95
CA THR A 303 -16.60 -2.96 -8.52
C THR A 303 -17.11 -3.57 -9.83
N SER A 304 -16.22 -3.74 -10.81
CA SER A 304 -16.53 -4.35 -12.12
C SER A 304 -17.54 -3.59 -12.98
N ASP A 305 -17.81 -2.33 -12.68
CA ASP A 305 -18.73 -1.48 -13.42
C ASP A 305 -17.96 -0.49 -14.32
N VAL A 306 -17.86 -0.84 -15.60
CA VAL A 306 -17.18 -0.04 -16.63
C VAL A 306 -17.92 1.28 -16.87
N ASP A 307 -19.26 1.27 -16.87
CA ASP A 307 -20.04 2.47 -17.17
C ASP A 307 -20.00 3.48 -16.03
N ALA A 308 -20.13 3.01 -14.79
CA ALA A 308 -19.96 3.88 -13.62
C ALA A 308 -18.53 4.49 -13.59
N LEU A 309 -17.50 3.71 -13.91
CA LEU A 309 -16.13 4.22 -14.00
C LEU A 309 -15.98 5.28 -15.11
N ALA A 310 -16.52 4.99 -16.30
CA ALA A 310 -16.48 5.93 -17.43
C ALA A 310 -17.20 7.26 -17.08
N ILE A 311 -18.38 7.19 -16.46
CA ILE A 311 -19.14 8.38 -16.01
C ILE A 311 -18.34 9.20 -14.99
N ALA A 312 -17.74 8.55 -13.99
CA ALA A 312 -16.97 9.22 -12.95
C ALA A 312 -15.72 9.90 -13.53
N VAL A 313 -14.98 9.21 -14.40
CA VAL A 313 -13.80 9.79 -15.07
C VAL A 313 -14.21 10.92 -16.02
N LYS A 314 -15.24 10.75 -16.83
CA LYS A 314 -15.76 11.79 -17.74
C LYS A 314 -16.17 13.06 -16.98
N LYS A 315 -16.81 12.93 -15.82
CA LYS A 315 -17.15 14.04 -14.93
C LYS A 315 -15.91 14.86 -14.54
N LEU A 316 -14.83 14.20 -14.13
CA LEU A 316 -13.59 14.88 -13.77
C LEU A 316 -12.90 15.51 -14.99
N MET A 317 -12.85 14.80 -16.13
CA MET A 317 -12.23 15.31 -17.35
C MET A 317 -12.94 16.56 -17.90
N SER A 318 -14.23 16.73 -17.60
CA SER A 318 -15.04 17.88 -18.03
C SER A 318 -14.74 19.16 -17.22
N ASP A 319 -14.08 19.04 -16.06
CA ASP A 319 -13.75 20.18 -15.20
C ASP A 319 -12.38 19.99 -14.52
N THR A 320 -11.34 20.54 -15.14
CA THR A 320 -9.97 20.46 -14.63
C THR A 320 -9.78 21.20 -13.30
N SER A 321 -10.62 22.19 -13.00
CA SER A 321 -10.57 22.89 -11.70
C SER A 321 -10.98 21.98 -10.56
N THR A 322 -11.97 21.13 -10.79
CA THR A 322 -12.39 20.07 -9.84
C THR A 322 -11.28 19.06 -9.61
N ILE A 323 -10.54 18.64 -10.66
CA ILE A 323 -9.39 17.74 -10.51
C ILE A 323 -8.35 18.35 -9.55
N GLU A 324 -8.00 19.63 -9.75
CA GLU A 324 -7.02 20.31 -8.88
C GLU A 324 -7.52 20.46 -7.44
N GLN A 325 -8.79 20.80 -7.25
CA GLN A 325 -9.40 20.91 -5.92
C GLN A 325 -9.37 19.57 -5.18
N MET A 326 -9.79 18.50 -5.85
CA MET A 326 -9.77 17.14 -5.29
C MET A 326 -8.33 16.68 -4.99
N GLY A 327 -7.37 17.01 -5.85
CA GLY A 327 -5.96 16.71 -5.62
C GLY A 327 -5.40 17.39 -4.38
N ARG A 328 -5.70 18.70 -4.19
CA ARG A 328 -5.32 19.43 -2.98
C ARG A 328 -5.99 18.89 -1.72
N ALA A 329 -7.29 18.64 -1.80
CA ALA A 329 -8.05 18.07 -0.67
C ALA A 329 -7.55 16.65 -0.32
N GLY A 330 -7.24 15.84 -1.34
CA GLY A 330 -6.64 14.52 -1.17
C GLY A 330 -5.30 14.58 -0.44
N ARG A 331 -4.40 15.47 -0.87
CA ARG A 331 -3.11 15.66 -0.18
C ARG A 331 -3.30 16.08 1.27
N ALA A 332 -4.17 17.05 1.54
CA ALA A 332 -4.46 17.50 2.89
C ALA A 332 -4.99 16.35 3.78
N ARG A 333 -5.91 15.54 3.24
CA ARG A 333 -6.46 14.37 3.95
C ARG A 333 -5.40 13.33 4.29
N VAL A 334 -4.55 12.94 3.30
CA VAL A 334 -3.48 11.97 3.55
C VAL A 334 -2.50 12.51 4.60
N THR A 335 -2.15 13.78 4.53
CA THR A 335 -1.28 14.43 5.53
C THR A 335 -1.90 14.35 6.93
N ALA A 336 -3.19 14.62 7.06
CA ALA A 336 -3.87 14.66 8.34
C ALA A 336 -4.15 13.27 8.93
N GLU A 337 -4.45 12.26 8.10
CA GLU A 337 -5.02 10.99 8.57
C GLU A 337 -4.24 9.74 8.16
N PHE A 338 -3.53 9.76 7.03
CA PHE A 338 -2.95 8.57 6.39
C PHE A 338 -1.48 8.74 6.03
N SER A 339 -0.72 9.55 6.76
CA SER A 339 0.73 9.60 6.56
C SER A 339 1.39 8.35 7.17
N ILE A 340 2.58 8.02 6.67
CA ILE A 340 3.33 6.87 7.15
C ILE A 340 3.77 7.04 8.62
N GLU A 341 3.95 8.29 9.08
CA GLU A 341 4.23 8.64 10.47
C GLU A 341 3.03 8.31 11.36
N LYS A 342 1.80 8.55 10.88
CA LYS A 342 0.57 8.16 11.59
C LYS A 342 0.45 6.65 11.73
N GLU A 343 0.79 5.89 10.68
CA GLU A 343 0.85 4.44 10.75
C GLU A 343 1.91 3.98 11.78
N ALA A 344 3.13 4.51 11.69
CA ALA A 344 4.21 4.18 12.62
C ALA A 344 3.83 4.50 14.07
N GLN A 345 3.22 5.67 14.32
CA GLN A 345 2.73 6.07 15.63
C GLN A 345 1.63 5.13 16.13
N GLY A 346 0.66 4.78 15.28
CA GLY A 346 -0.40 3.84 15.62
C GLY A 346 0.12 2.46 16.01
N ILE A 347 1.15 1.97 15.32
CA ILE A 347 1.84 0.71 15.64
C ILE A 347 2.59 0.85 16.99
N ALA A 348 3.29 1.95 17.21
CA ALA A 348 4.03 2.21 18.46
C ALA A 348 3.08 2.27 19.68
N ASP A 349 1.85 2.78 19.50
CA ASP A 349 0.81 2.76 20.56
C ASP A 349 0.46 1.33 20.97
N VAL A 350 0.30 0.42 19.99
CA VAL A 350 0.05 -1.00 20.28
C VAL A 350 1.23 -1.63 21.01
N TYR A 351 2.47 -1.30 20.63
CA TYR A 351 3.65 -1.79 21.35
C TYR A 351 3.64 -1.33 22.80
N ARG A 352 3.28 -0.06 23.08
CA ARG A 352 3.17 0.47 24.45
C ARG A 352 2.10 -0.26 25.26
N THR A 353 0.92 -0.46 24.67
CA THR A 353 -0.19 -1.19 25.31
C THR A 353 0.22 -2.62 25.69
N VAL A 354 0.87 -3.34 24.76
CA VAL A 354 1.29 -4.73 24.99
C VAL A 354 2.39 -4.87 26.05
N LEU A 355 3.24 -3.84 26.20
CA LEU A 355 4.31 -3.84 27.22
C LEU A 355 3.83 -3.45 28.61
N GLN A 356 2.63 -2.82 28.72
CA GLN A 356 2.02 -2.46 29.98
C GLN A 356 1.12 -3.59 30.56
N ALA A 357 0.63 -4.47 29.69
CA ALA A 357 -0.15 -5.67 30.04
C ALA A 357 0.77 -6.82 30.48
#